data_980d577e9c4e96df83d83f9d0c558b6f
#
_entry.id   980d577e9c4e96df83d83f9d0c558b6f
#
_cell.length_a   1.000
_cell.length_b   1.000
_cell.length_c   1.000
_cell.angle_alpha   90.00
_cell.angle_beta   90.00
_cell.angle_gamma   90.00
#
_symmetry.space_group_name_H-M   'P 1'
#
loop_
_entity.id
_entity.type
_entity.pdbx_description
1 polymer ?
#
loop_
_entity_poly.entity_id
_entity_poly.type
_entity_poly.pdbx_seq_one_letter_code
_entity_poly.pdbx_strand_id
1 'polypeptide(L)'
;MLTYDLDKRGNKTMYEYLYELIKEDIADGKLKADEKLPSKRGLSQHLQISVKTVENAYEQLLLEGYIRSEEKRGYYVNKIDVVTGGAPGYAAPVKRFQEETYLADLTANNIRYDRFPFATWAKVMRETLTDYNTSLLKTVPFNGVLQLREAIADHLNRYRGMQVSADHIIIGAGTEYLYNRLLQLLGPDVKFGVENPGYRKITKIYDENGVNWDYVNIDDKGMKVDELRMKDINVAHVSPEHHFPIGLVMPVARRQELLNWAAAEPGRYIIEDDFDCEFRMQGKPIPSIQSRDRSHRVIYMNTFSKTMVPSLRIGYMVLPEKLMEKYISTMNFYSCTVSGFEQYAMAAFIEKGYFERHIKRLVNHYRGRREKICRMFRESRLSEISTIYQDDAGTHFLLHVKTSLSDVEIKWAVRQKGILINCLSEYCFADADKYHGILVIHYSDMDEATLKLVIAAFEEIFL
;
A
#
# COMPACT_ATOMS: atom_id res chain seq x y z
N MET A 1 46.57 6.27 -38.65
CA MET A 1 45.21 6.56 -39.17
C MET A 1 44.30 5.49 -38.61
N LEU A 2 43.09 5.83 -38.15
CA LEU A 2 42.18 4.88 -37.52
C LEU A 2 41.67 3.89 -38.57
N THR A 3 41.81 2.60 -38.27
CA THR A 3 41.40 1.52 -39.18
C THR A 3 40.47 0.57 -38.43
N TYR A 4 39.26 0.43 -38.92
CA TYR A 4 38.20 -0.36 -38.30
C TYR A 4 37.59 -1.33 -39.30
N ASP A 5 37.27 -2.53 -38.83
CA ASP A 5 36.51 -3.52 -39.59
C ASP A 5 35.01 -3.24 -39.43
N LEU A 6 34.46 -2.47 -40.35
CA LEU A 6 33.07 -2.02 -40.33
C LEU A 6 32.05 -3.06 -40.75
N ASP A 7 32.50 -4.20 -41.28
CA ASP A 7 31.61 -5.31 -41.70
C ASP A 7 31.00 -6.03 -40.47
N LYS A 8 31.64 -5.91 -39.31
CA LYS A 8 31.18 -6.49 -38.03
C LYS A 8 30.08 -5.73 -37.34
N ARG A 9 29.48 -4.70 -37.95
CA ARG A 9 28.48 -3.83 -37.33
C ARG A 9 27.17 -4.50 -36.90
N GLY A 10 26.87 -5.71 -37.40
CA GLY A 10 25.59 -6.39 -37.14
C GLY A 10 24.38 -5.57 -37.64
N ASN A 11 23.42 -5.34 -36.75
CA ASN A 11 22.22 -4.54 -37.03
C ASN A 11 22.37 -3.01 -36.78
N LYS A 12 23.60 -2.56 -36.41
CA LYS A 12 23.85 -1.13 -36.15
C LYS A 12 24.03 -0.36 -37.45
N THR A 13 23.67 0.93 -37.41
CA THR A 13 24.00 1.81 -38.54
C THR A 13 25.50 2.06 -38.60
N MET A 14 26.01 2.42 -39.78
CA MET A 14 27.45 2.62 -39.99
C MET A 14 28.05 3.69 -39.09
N TYR A 15 27.30 4.79 -38.83
CA TYR A 15 27.79 5.86 -37.97
C TYR A 15 27.78 5.48 -36.48
N GLU A 16 26.74 4.73 -36.03
CA GLU A 16 26.67 4.24 -34.64
C GLU A 16 27.85 3.31 -34.34
N TYR A 17 28.11 2.39 -35.26
CA TYR A 17 29.22 1.45 -35.05
C TYR A 17 30.58 2.14 -35.07
N LEU A 18 30.79 3.09 -36.00
CA LEU A 18 32.02 3.90 -36.02
C LEU A 18 32.19 4.74 -34.75
N TYR A 19 31.11 5.34 -34.27
CA TYR A 19 31.09 6.08 -33.01
C TYR A 19 31.49 5.21 -31.84
N GLU A 20 30.93 4.00 -31.71
CA GLU A 20 31.25 3.05 -30.64
C GLU A 20 32.72 2.65 -30.66
N LEU A 21 33.29 2.32 -31.82
CA LEU A 21 34.68 1.91 -31.97
C LEU A 21 35.65 3.05 -31.54
N ILE A 22 35.37 4.28 -31.95
CA ILE A 22 36.20 5.43 -31.53
C ILE A 22 36.06 5.68 -30.03
N LYS A 23 34.84 5.57 -29.49
CA LYS A 23 34.55 5.71 -28.07
C LYS A 23 35.30 4.66 -27.25
N GLU A 24 35.28 3.40 -27.67
CA GLU A 24 36.03 2.31 -27.03
C GLU A 24 37.55 2.59 -27.06
N ASP A 25 38.10 3.02 -28.20
CA ASP A 25 39.54 3.33 -28.31
C ASP A 25 39.96 4.50 -27.43
N ILE A 26 39.05 5.47 -27.20
CA ILE A 26 39.30 6.55 -26.22
C ILE A 26 39.23 6.02 -24.80
N ALA A 27 38.24 5.19 -24.49
CA ALA A 27 38.05 4.61 -23.16
C ALA A 27 39.19 3.65 -22.78
N ASP A 28 39.66 2.86 -23.74
CA ASP A 28 40.81 1.94 -23.58
C ASP A 28 42.15 2.67 -23.54
N GLY A 29 42.20 3.97 -23.79
CA GLY A 29 43.43 4.75 -23.83
C GLY A 29 44.30 4.52 -25.07
N LYS A 30 43.78 3.83 -26.10
CA LYS A 30 44.44 3.69 -27.41
C LYS A 30 44.51 5.03 -28.14
N LEU A 31 43.49 5.83 -28.00
CA LEU A 31 43.46 7.24 -28.40
C LEU A 31 43.71 8.09 -27.16
N LYS A 32 44.84 8.79 -27.15
CA LYS A 32 45.29 9.56 -25.99
C LYS A 32 44.59 10.93 -25.89
N ALA A 33 44.48 11.44 -24.69
CA ALA A 33 44.03 12.83 -24.49
C ALA A 33 44.90 13.79 -25.32
N ASP A 34 44.23 14.78 -25.91
CA ASP A 34 44.84 15.78 -26.83
C ASP A 34 45.32 15.19 -28.16
N GLU A 35 45.10 13.94 -28.44
CA GLU A 35 45.40 13.34 -29.74
C GLU A 35 44.49 13.89 -30.82
N LYS A 36 45.08 14.25 -31.95
CA LYS A 36 44.31 14.77 -33.09
C LYS A 36 43.70 13.66 -33.91
N LEU A 37 42.39 13.69 -34.07
CA LEU A 37 41.64 12.77 -34.92
C LEU A 37 41.81 13.15 -36.41
N PRO A 38 41.69 12.18 -37.34
CA PRO A 38 41.67 12.41 -38.75
C PRO A 38 40.53 13.40 -39.15
N SER A 39 40.73 14.15 -40.22
CA SER A 39 39.63 14.97 -40.77
C SER A 39 38.49 14.10 -41.26
N LYS A 40 37.24 14.63 -41.21
CA LYS A 40 36.05 13.91 -41.68
C LYS A 40 36.25 13.33 -43.09
N ARG A 41 36.86 14.08 -44.01
CA ARG A 41 37.16 13.62 -45.38
C ARG A 41 38.28 12.59 -45.40
N GLY A 42 39.33 12.76 -44.59
CA GLY A 42 40.45 11.81 -44.56
C GLY A 42 40.01 10.45 -44.02
N LEU A 43 39.21 10.44 -42.93
CA LEU A 43 38.72 9.19 -42.35
C LEU A 43 37.68 8.52 -43.26
N SER A 44 36.80 9.30 -43.90
CA SER A 44 35.83 8.79 -44.89
C SER A 44 36.51 8.09 -46.07
N GLN A 45 37.56 8.70 -46.64
CA GLN A 45 38.32 8.10 -47.73
C GLN A 45 39.08 6.81 -47.28
N HIS A 46 39.68 6.82 -46.11
CA HIS A 46 40.42 5.71 -45.59
C HIS A 46 39.52 4.47 -45.29
N LEU A 47 38.35 4.72 -44.70
CA LEU A 47 37.40 3.66 -44.33
C LEU A 47 36.40 3.31 -45.48
N GLN A 48 36.48 4.01 -46.61
CA GLN A 48 35.58 3.86 -47.78
C GLN A 48 34.09 4.01 -47.44
N ILE A 49 33.77 4.97 -46.58
CA ILE A 49 32.40 5.32 -46.15
C ILE A 49 32.05 6.75 -46.46
N SER A 50 30.77 7.12 -46.35
CA SER A 50 30.32 8.47 -46.64
C SER A 50 30.89 9.49 -45.63
N VAL A 51 31.20 10.71 -46.09
CA VAL A 51 31.60 11.81 -45.21
C VAL A 51 30.52 12.09 -44.18
N LYS A 52 29.25 11.94 -44.52
CA LYS A 52 28.12 12.17 -43.62
C LYS A 52 28.09 11.13 -42.48
N THR A 53 28.50 9.89 -42.74
CA THR A 53 28.65 8.84 -41.69
C THR A 53 29.68 9.23 -40.63
N VAL A 54 30.87 9.71 -41.09
CA VAL A 54 31.93 10.18 -40.19
C VAL A 54 31.48 11.43 -39.42
N GLU A 55 30.79 12.33 -40.12
CA GLU A 55 30.25 13.56 -39.51
C GLU A 55 29.29 13.23 -38.37
N ASN A 56 28.30 12.35 -38.59
CA ASN A 56 27.35 11.96 -37.57
C ASN A 56 28.06 11.30 -36.37
N ALA A 57 29.03 10.42 -36.61
CA ALA A 57 29.83 9.80 -35.53
C ALA A 57 30.60 10.85 -34.71
N TYR A 58 31.24 11.81 -35.39
CA TYR A 58 31.97 12.88 -34.72
C TYR A 58 31.04 13.85 -33.97
N GLU A 59 29.88 14.15 -34.53
CA GLU A 59 28.87 15.00 -33.87
C GLU A 59 28.39 14.31 -32.56
N GLN A 60 28.17 12.99 -32.55
CA GLN A 60 27.82 12.26 -31.37
C GLN A 60 28.95 12.27 -30.31
N LEU A 61 30.20 12.04 -30.76
CA LEU A 61 31.38 12.10 -29.87
C LEU A 61 31.58 13.50 -29.28
N LEU A 62 31.30 14.57 -30.06
CA LEU A 62 31.32 15.97 -29.61
C LEU A 62 30.23 16.22 -28.56
N LEU A 63 29.01 15.76 -28.86
CA LEU A 63 27.85 15.93 -27.97
C LEU A 63 28.07 15.27 -26.62
N GLU A 64 28.67 14.09 -26.61
CA GLU A 64 28.99 13.36 -25.39
C GLU A 64 30.30 13.82 -24.72
N GLY A 65 31.06 14.72 -25.36
CA GLY A 65 32.27 15.28 -24.80
C GLY A 65 33.50 14.37 -24.88
N TYR A 66 33.48 13.29 -25.67
CA TYR A 66 34.66 12.46 -25.92
C TYR A 66 35.73 13.19 -26.74
N ILE A 67 35.32 14.06 -27.64
CA ILE A 67 36.20 14.88 -28.46
C ILE A 67 35.78 16.36 -28.39
N ARG A 68 36.67 17.23 -28.75
CA ARG A 68 36.40 18.65 -28.95
C ARG A 68 36.80 19.10 -30.34
N SER A 69 36.16 20.13 -30.84
CA SER A 69 36.51 20.78 -32.11
C SER A 69 37.29 22.06 -31.83
N GLU A 70 38.47 22.21 -32.47
CA GLU A 70 39.22 23.45 -32.47
C GLU A 70 39.11 24.11 -33.85
N GLU A 71 38.70 25.37 -33.86
CA GLU A 71 38.48 26.11 -35.11
C GLU A 71 39.74 26.10 -36.00
N LYS A 72 39.55 25.71 -37.28
CA LYS A 72 40.62 25.58 -38.29
C LYS A 72 41.73 24.57 -37.97
N ARG A 73 41.65 23.86 -36.81
CA ARG A 73 42.66 22.90 -36.41
C ARG A 73 42.18 21.43 -36.45
N GLY A 74 40.86 21.21 -36.25
CA GLY A 74 40.27 19.87 -36.38
C GLY A 74 39.71 19.35 -35.05
N TYR A 75 39.65 18.02 -34.93
CA TYR A 75 39.07 17.35 -33.79
C TYR A 75 40.15 16.75 -32.90
N TYR A 76 39.98 16.83 -31.58
CA TYR A 76 40.92 16.35 -30.57
C TYR A 76 40.21 15.55 -29.49
N VAL A 77 40.82 14.50 -29.01
CA VAL A 77 40.33 13.69 -27.88
C VAL A 77 40.36 14.51 -26.60
N ASN A 78 39.28 14.50 -25.86
CA ASN A 78 39.25 15.14 -24.54
C ASN A 78 39.97 14.28 -23.50
N LYS A 79 40.48 14.92 -22.45
CA LYS A 79 40.97 14.21 -21.27
C LYS A 79 39.74 13.66 -20.50
N ILE A 80 39.63 12.35 -20.47
CA ILE A 80 38.57 11.66 -19.72
C ILE A 80 39.28 10.88 -18.62
N ASP A 81 39.02 11.23 -17.37
CA ASP A 81 39.48 10.45 -16.23
C ASP A 81 38.64 9.17 -16.14
N VAL A 82 39.03 8.14 -16.87
CA VAL A 82 38.38 6.84 -16.81
C VAL A 82 38.69 6.25 -15.44
N VAL A 83 37.69 6.16 -14.59
CA VAL A 83 37.79 5.31 -13.40
C VAL A 83 37.99 3.88 -13.91
N THR A 84 39.23 3.37 -13.75
CA THR A 84 39.57 1.98 -14.05
C THR A 84 38.92 1.05 -13.02
N GLY A 85 37.63 0.91 -13.14
CA GLY A 85 36.83 -0.11 -12.47
C GLY A 85 36.30 -1.03 -13.56
N GLY A 86 36.42 -2.34 -13.35
CA GLY A 86 36.05 -3.35 -14.34
C GLY A 86 34.75 -3.09 -15.07
N ALA A 87 34.54 -3.70 -16.23
CA ALA A 87 33.32 -3.59 -17.05
C ALA A 87 32.09 -3.53 -16.14
N PRO A 88 31.10 -2.66 -16.47
CA PRO A 88 29.86 -2.61 -15.70
C PRO A 88 29.21 -3.99 -15.70
N GLY A 89 29.61 -4.80 -14.70
CA GLY A 89 28.99 -6.09 -14.46
C GLY A 89 27.57 -5.83 -13.99
N TYR A 90 26.59 -6.46 -14.58
CA TYR A 90 25.27 -6.52 -13.99
C TYR A 90 25.44 -7.00 -12.54
N ALA A 91 24.90 -6.25 -11.59
CA ALA A 91 24.86 -6.70 -10.21
C ALA A 91 24.33 -8.13 -10.16
N ALA A 92 24.95 -8.99 -9.34
CA ALA A 92 24.48 -10.36 -9.17
C ALA A 92 22.97 -10.36 -8.95
N PRO A 93 22.20 -11.26 -9.59
CA PRO A 93 20.75 -11.27 -9.48
C PRO A 93 20.37 -11.36 -8.00
N VAL A 94 19.64 -10.36 -7.53
CA VAL A 94 19.04 -10.37 -6.19
C VAL A 94 18.18 -11.62 -6.09
N LYS A 95 18.33 -12.36 -4.98
CA LYS A 95 17.58 -13.57 -4.72
C LYS A 95 16.09 -13.29 -4.95
N ARG A 96 15.50 -13.89 -5.96
CA ARG A 96 14.06 -13.71 -6.25
C ARG A 96 13.27 -14.20 -5.06
N PHE A 97 12.31 -13.40 -4.63
CA PHE A 97 11.34 -13.80 -3.62
C PHE A 97 10.56 -15.00 -4.21
N GLN A 98 10.73 -16.16 -3.63
CA GLN A 98 9.93 -17.33 -4.01
C GLN A 98 8.66 -17.29 -3.18
N GLU A 99 7.50 -17.21 -3.83
CA GLU A 99 6.22 -17.41 -3.17
C GLU A 99 6.13 -18.87 -2.74
N GLU A 100 6.14 -19.11 -1.43
CA GLU A 100 5.84 -20.43 -0.88
C GLU A 100 4.33 -20.69 -1.05
N THR A 101 3.97 -21.84 -1.60
CA THR A 101 2.56 -22.26 -1.71
C THR A 101 2.15 -23.03 -0.47
N TYR A 102 1.06 -22.60 0.16
CA TYR A 102 0.48 -23.24 1.34
C TYR A 102 -0.87 -23.87 1.03
N LEU A 103 -1.27 -24.86 1.79
CA LEU A 103 -2.60 -25.48 1.76
C LEU A 103 -3.68 -24.43 2.10
N ALA A 104 -3.41 -23.63 3.12
CA ALA A 104 -4.26 -22.51 3.53
C ALA A 104 -3.43 -21.39 4.15
N ASP A 105 -3.76 -20.14 3.80
CA ASP A 105 -3.24 -18.94 4.46
C ASP A 105 -4.36 -18.29 5.28
N LEU A 106 -4.34 -18.53 6.60
CA LEU A 106 -5.30 -17.97 7.55
C LEU A 106 -4.85 -16.60 8.09
N THR A 107 -3.71 -16.09 7.64
CA THR A 107 -3.18 -14.77 8.01
C THR A 107 -3.62 -13.67 7.05
N ALA A 108 -3.98 -14.05 5.82
CA ALA A 108 -4.32 -13.14 4.75
C ALA A 108 -5.81 -12.73 4.81
N ASN A 109 -6.04 -11.47 5.05
CA ASN A 109 -7.38 -10.87 4.97
C ASN A 109 -7.67 -10.44 3.52
N ASN A 110 -7.64 -11.39 2.58
CA ASN A 110 -7.88 -11.16 1.16
C ASN A 110 -9.35 -11.39 0.82
N ILE A 111 -9.90 -10.55 -0.06
CA ILE A 111 -11.21 -10.80 -0.66
C ILE A 111 -11.04 -11.82 -1.78
N ARG A 112 -11.97 -12.75 -1.90
CA ARG A 112 -11.99 -13.69 -3.03
C ARG A 112 -12.12 -12.95 -4.36
N TYR A 113 -11.20 -13.23 -5.26
CA TYR A 113 -11.15 -12.60 -6.61
C TYR A 113 -12.41 -12.87 -7.44
N ASP A 114 -13.07 -14.03 -7.22
CA ASP A 114 -14.31 -14.43 -7.91
C ASP A 114 -15.52 -13.56 -7.53
N ARG A 115 -15.40 -12.68 -6.53
CA ARG A 115 -16.46 -11.78 -6.07
C ARG A 115 -16.36 -10.37 -6.65
N PHE A 116 -15.24 -10.04 -7.27
CA PHE A 116 -15.13 -8.75 -7.93
C PHE A 116 -16.09 -8.64 -9.12
N PRO A 117 -16.85 -7.56 -9.25
CA PRO A 117 -17.90 -7.43 -10.27
C PRO A 117 -17.30 -7.05 -11.64
N PHE A 118 -16.46 -7.90 -12.23
CA PHE A 118 -15.70 -7.63 -13.46
C PHE A 118 -16.55 -7.07 -14.61
N ALA A 119 -17.71 -7.66 -14.89
CA ALA A 119 -18.55 -7.20 -15.99
C ALA A 119 -19.05 -5.77 -15.79
N THR A 120 -19.46 -5.44 -14.55
CA THR A 120 -19.93 -4.09 -14.20
C THR A 120 -18.76 -3.10 -14.21
N TRP A 121 -17.60 -3.51 -13.67
CA TRP A 121 -16.41 -2.67 -13.65
C TRP A 121 -15.92 -2.36 -15.07
N ALA A 122 -15.83 -3.39 -15.94
CA ALA A 122 -15.44 -3.22 -17.34
C ALA A 122 -16.40 -2.30 -18.11
N LYS A 123 -17.72 -2.40 -17.81
CA LYS A 123 -18.71 -1.47 -18.37
C LYS A 123 -18.43 -0.03 -17.93
N VAL A 124 -18.27 0.19 -16.63
CA VAL A 124 -18.00 1.53 -16.07
C VAL A 124 -16.70 2.10 -16.62
N MET A 125 -15.62 1.32 -16.69
CA MET A 125 -14.35 1.75 -17.29
C MET A 125 -14.52 2.20 -18.74
N ARG A 126 -15.29 1.47 -19.55
CA ARG A 126 -15.54 1.83 -20.95
C ARG A 126 -16.32 3.15 -21.05
N GLU A 127 -17.34 3.32 -20.24
CA GLU A 127 -18.12 4.57 -20.16
C GLU A 127 -17.21 5.73 -19.73
N THR A 128 -16.37 5.54 -18.73
CA THR A 128 -15.40 6.54 -18.26
C THR A 128 -14.46 6.99 -19.37
N LEU A 129 -13.92 6.07 -20.17
CA LEU A 129 -13.05 6.40 -21.30
C LEU A 129 -13.77 7.26 -22.35
N THR A 130 -15.06 7.09 -22.53
CA THR A 130 -15.88 7.85 -23.48
C THR A 130 -16.25 9.23 -22.94
N ASP A 131 -16.73 9.28 -21.69
CA ASP A 131 -17.34 10.46 -21.08
C ASP A 131 -16.29 11.50 -20.62
N TYR A 132 -15.13 11.02 -20.16
CA TYR A 132 -14.08 11.86 -19.56
C TYR A 132 -12.80 11.96 -20.40
N ASN A 133 -12.84 11.62 -21.70
CA ASN A 133 -11.67 11.48 -22.58
C ASN A 133 -10.62 12.61 -22.43
N THR A 134 -11.06 13.88 -22.44
CA THR A 134 -10.16 15.03 -22.29
C THR A 134 -9.65 15.21 -20.85
N SER A 135 -10.48 14.92 -19.86
CA SER A 135 -10.13 15.05 -18.43
C SER A 135 -9.14 14.00 -17.99
N LEU A 136 -9.21 12.80 -18.58
CA LEU A 136 -8.28 11.69 -18.31
C LEU A 136 -6.84 11.98 -18.71
N LEU A 137 -6.63 12.94 -19.63
CA LEU A 137 -5.30 13.36 -20.11
C LEU A 137 -4.67 14.46 -19.25
N LYS A 138 -5.42 15.02 -18.29
CA LYS A 138 -4.93 16.06 -17.39
C LYS A 138 -4.27 15.46 -16.16
N THR A 139 -3.34 16.20 -15.57
CA THR A 139 -2.78 15.87 -14.26
C THR A 139 -3.88 15.83 -13.21
N VAL A 140 -3.90 14.77 -12.43
CA VAL A 140 -4.85 14.63 -11.32
C VAL A 140 -4.49 15.65 -10.22
N PRO A 141 -5.47 16.41 -9.68
CA PRO A 141 -5.24 17.31 -8.56
C PRO A 141 -4.60 16.59 -7.36
N PHE A 142 -3.81 17.32 -6.58
CA PHE A 142 -3.07 16.76 -5.43
C PHE A 142 -3.94 15.97 -4.43
N ASN A 143 -5.20 16.35 -4.28
CA ASN A 143 -6.17 15.71 -3.40
C ASN A 143 -7.11 14.71 -4.11
N GLY A 144 -6.89 14.42 -5.40
CA GLY A 144 -7.72 13.54 -6.22
C GLY A 144 -8.80 14.28 -7.03
N VAL A 145 -9.42 13.58 -7.98
CA VAL A 145 -10.46 14.17 -8.83
C VAL A 145 -11.70 14.53 -8.02
N LEU A 146 -12.31 15.66 -8.34
CA LEU A 146 -13.47 16.19 -7.61
C LEU A 146 -14.63 15.19 -7.59
N GLN A 147 -14.92 14.56 -8.73
CA GLN A 147 -16.03 13.59 -8.87
C GLN A 147 -15.92 12.43 -7.87
N LEU A 148 -14.69 11.87 -7.67
CA LEU A 148 -14.53 10.80 -6.70
C LEU A 148 -14.68 11.33 -5.27
N ARG A 149 -14.16 12.51 -4.96
CA ARG A 149 -14.29 13.13 -3.64
C ARG A 149 -15.75 13.44 -3.29
N GLU A 150 -16.53 13.94 -4.26
CA GLU A 150 -17.97 14.17 -4.12
C GLU A 150 -18.73 12.86 -3.91
N ALA A 151 -18.44 11.83 -4.72
CA ALA A 151 -19.06 10.51 -4.57
C ALA A 151 -18.78 9.88 -3.19
N ILE A 152 -17.54 10.03 -2.69
CA ILE A 152 -17.14 9.56 -1.34
C ILE A 152 -17.86 10.37 -0.27
N ALA A 153 -17.91 11.70 -0.37
CA ALA A 153 -18.60 12.57 0.59
C ALA A 153 -20.08 12.18 0.68
N ASP A 154 -20.75 12.02 -0.44
CA ASP A 154 -22.15 11.58 -0.50
C ASP A 154 -22.36 10.20 0.13
N HIS A 155 -21.47 9.25 -0.15
CA HIS A 155 -21.51 7.93 0.45
C HIS A 155 -21.37 7.99 1.98
N LEU A 156 -20.37 8.70 2.50
CA LEU A 156 -20.15 8.87 3.93
C LEU A 156 -21.31 9.57 4.64
N ASN A 157 -21.87 10.60 4.02
CA ASN A 157 -23.02 11.34 4.56
C ASN A 157 -24.25 10.44 4.66
N ARG A 158 -24.54 9.60 3.64
CA ARG A 158 -25.72 8.73 3.61
C ARG A 158 -25.59 7.49 4.50
N TYR A 159 -24.43 6.86 4.53
CA TYR A 159 -24.26 5.55 5.15
C TYR A 159 -23.52 5.58 6.48
N ARG A 160 -22.71 6.62 6.76
CA ARG A 160 -21.93 6.73 7.98
C ARG A 160 -22.40 7.84 8.92
N GLY A 161 -23.43 8.60 8.51
CA GLY A 161 -23.98 9.72 9.28
C GLY A 161 -22.99 10.87 9.48
N MET A 162 -21.95 10.93 8.64
CA MET A 162 -20.94 11.99 8.64
C MET A 162 -21.48 13.23 7.95
N GLN A 163 -20.85 14.38 8.21
CA GLN A 163 -21.08 15.63 7.48
C GLN A 163 -19.76 16.08 6.86
N VAL A 164 -19.45 15.53 5.68
CA VAL A 164 -18.17 15.71 5.01
C VAL A 164 -18.36 16.46 3.70
N SER A 165 -17.54 17.49 3.47
CA SER A 165 -17.38 18.13 2.15
C SER A 165 -16.29 17.43 1.36
N ALA A 166 -16.45 17.37 0.04
CA ALA A 166 -15.43 16.88 -0.89
C ALA A 166 -14.08 17.61 -0.74
N ASP A 167 -14.09 18.86 -0.28
CA ASP A 167 -12.88 19.68 -0.10
C ASP A 167 -12.00 19.22 1.06
N HIS A 168 -12.53 18.41 1.97
CA HIS A 168 -11.81 17.82 3.09
C HIS A 168 -11.25 16.44 2.81
N ILE A 169 -11.46 15.91 1.59
CA ILE A 169 -11.05 14.56 1.22
C ILE A 169 -9.75 14.57 0.44
N ILE A 170 -8.82 13.70 0.84
CA ILE A 170 -7.58 13.41 0.14
C ILE A 170 -7.62 11.96 -0.34
N ILE A 171 -7.39 11.73 -1.63
CA ILE A 171 -7.28 10.42 -2.25
C ILE A 171 -5.80 10.01 -2.30
N GLY A 172 -5.50 8.75 -2.00
CA GLY A 172 -4.13 8.21 -2.08
C GLY A 172 -4.07 6.74 -2.43
N ALA A 173 -2.89 6.28 -2.82
CA ALA A 173 -2.64 4.89 -3.25
C ALA A 173 -2.61 3.90 -2.07
N GLY A 174 -3.73 3.80 -1.37
CA GLY A 174 -3.93 2.96 -0.18
C GLY A 174 -3.52 3.65 1.12
N THR A 175 -3.84 3.00 2.23
CA THR A 175 -3.66 3.57 3.58
C THR A 175 -2.19 3.80 3.94
N GLU A 176 -1.26 2.97 3.48
CA GLU A 176 0.18 3.15 3.73
C GLU A 176 0.70 4.49 3.22
N TYR A 177 0.32 4.85 1.99
CA TYR A 177 0.66 6.15 1.42
C TYR A 177 0.03 7.29 2.23
N LEU A 178 -1.23 7.14 2.59
CA LEU A 178 -1.96 8.15 3.37
C LEU A 178 -1.38 8.33 4.77
N TYR A 179 -0.96 7.26 5.45
CA TYR A 179 -0.22 7.35 6.71
C TYR A 179 1.05 8.17 6.55
N ASN A 180 1.89 7.87 5.57
CA ASN A 180 3.12 8.64 5.34
C ASN A 180 2.84 10.13 5.13
N ARG A 181 1.78 10.48 4.38
CA ARG A 181 1.36 11.88 4.20
C ARG A 181 0.86 12.51 5.49
N LEU A 182 0.11 11.76 6.27
CA LEU A 182 -0.41 12.24 7.56
C LEU A 182 0.73 12.48 8.57
N LEU A 183 1.71 11.59 8.64
CA LEU A 183 2.89 11.76 9.50
C LEU A 183 3.67 13.03 9.14
N GLN A 184 3.91 13.26 7.83
CA GLN A 184 4.55 14.48 7.34
C GLN A 184 3.73 15.75 7.67
N LEU A 185 2.40 15.66 7.56
CA LEU A 185 1.50 16.77 7.86
C LEU A 185 1.51 17.13 9.35
N LEU A 186 1.46 16.14 10.22
CA LEU A 186 1.44 16.35 11.66
C LEU A 186 2.80 16.84 12.18
N GLY A 187 3.89 16.30 11.64
CA GLY A 187 5.27 16.66 11.98
C GLY A 187 5.93 15.68 12.96
N PRO A 188 7.26 15.84 13.19
CA PRO A 188 8.06 14.88 13.96
C PRO A 188 7.84 14.94 15.47
N ASP A 189 7.37 16.07 16.00
CA ASP A 189 7.25 16.31 17.45
C ASP A 189 5.97 15.70 18.05
N VAL A 190 5.19 14.98 17.25
CA VAL A 190 3.91 14.40 17.64
C VAL A 190 4.12 12.96 18.13
N LYS A 191 3.59 12.64 19.31
CA LYS A 191 3.60 11.27 19.86
C LYS A 191 2.27 10.58 19.58
N PHE A 192 2.35 9.40 18.95
CA PHE A 192 1.19 8.58 18.59
C PHE A 192 0.92 7.51 19.63
N GLY A 193 -0.35 7.27 19.94
CA GLY A 193 -0.81 6.15 20.75
C GLY A 193 -1.49 5.11 19.87
N VAL A 194 -1.02 3.86 19.89
CA VAL A 194 -1.60 2.73 19.17
C VAL A 194 -2.23 1.73 20.13
N GLU A 195 -3.28 1.04 19.71
CA GLU A 195 -3.98 0.05 20.52
C GLU A 195 -3.10 -1.18 20.82
N ASN A 196 -3.19 -1.72 22.05
CA ASN A 196 -2.52 -2.96 22.49
C ASN A 196 -3.55 -3.95 23.04
N PRO A 197 -3.74 -5.11 22.39
CA PRO A 197 -3.18 -5.56 21.10
C PRO A 197 -3.56 -4.64 19.94
N GLY A 198 -2.78 -4.63 18.86
CA GLY A 198 -3.05 -3.76 17.72
C GLY A 198 -2.35 -4.17 16.43
N TYR A 199 -2.67 -3.51 15.33
CA TYR A 199 -2.16 -3.84 14.02
C TYR A 199 -0.70 -3.44 13.85
N ARG A 200 0.20 -4.43 13.95
CA ARG A 200 1.67 -4.26 13.93
C ARG A 200 2.24 -3.52 12.72
N LYS A 201 1.53 -3.52 11.59
CA LYS A 201 2.01 -2.83 10.39
C LYS A 201 2.05 -1.31 10.57
N ILE A 202 1.14 -0.77 11.38
CA ILE A 202 1.10 0.68 11.67
C ILE A 202 2.37 1.11 12.38
N THR A 203 2.79 0.36 13.41
CA THR A 203 3.99 0.72 14.17
C THR A 203 5.26 0.58 13.35
N LYS A 204 5.33 -0.41 12.43
CA LYS A 204 6.44 -0.50 11.48
C LYS A 204 6.52 0.72 10.56
N ILE A 205 5.36 1.24 10.12
CA ILE A 205 5.31 2.48 9.33
C ILE A 205 5.79 3.67 10.18
N TYR A 206 5.43 3.72 11.45
CA TYR A 206 5.88 4.77 12.36
C TYR A 206 7.38 4.70 12.59
N ASP A 207 7.92 3.51 12.86
CA ASP A 207 9.36 3.26 13.05
C ASP A 207 10.17 3.70 11.81
N GLU A 208 9.75 3.29 10.61
CA GLU A 208 10.41 3.65 9.35
C GLU A 208 10.38 5.16 9.05
N ASN A 209 9.40 5.88 9.58
CA ASN A 209 9.32 7.34 9.46
C ASN A 209 9.95 8.08 10.65
N GLY A 210 10.56 7.39 11.61
CA GLY A 210 11.18 7.98 12.79
C GLY A 210 10.20 8.71 13.71
N VAL A 211 8.94 8.26 13.73
CA VAL A 211 7.87 8.89 14.49
C VAL A 211 7.84 8.34 15.91
N ASN A 212 7.67 9.22 16.90
CA ASN A 212 7.52 8.82 18.29
C ASN A 212 6.14 8.21 18.54
N TRP A 213 6.08 6.98 19.04
CA TRP A 213 4.83 6.31 19.36
C TRP A 213 4.94 5.47 20.65
N ASP A 214 3.81 5.16 21.24
CA ASP A 214 3.69 4.26 22.38
C ASP A 214 2.42 3.44 22.25
N TYR A 215 2.37 2.27 22.87
CA TYR A 215 1.12 1.51 22.96
C TYR A 215 0.23 2.03 24.07
N VAL A 216 -1.08 1.89 23.87
CA VAL A 216 -2.13 2.19 24.85
C VAL A 216 -3.00 0.95 24.97
N ASN A 217 -3.11 0.42 26.18
CA ASN A 217 -3.89 -0.79 26.42
C ASN A 217 -5.37 -0.55 26.12
N ILE A 218 -6.02 -1.63 25.66
CA ILE A 218 -7.47 -1.65 25.53
C ILE A 218 -8.08 -2.43 26.71
N ASP A 219 -9.36 -2.16 26.96
CA ASP A 219 -10.23 -2.94 27.83
C ASP A 219 -11.44 -3.47 27.03
N ASP A 220 -12.49 -3.91 27.71
CA ASP A 220 -13.76 -4.34 27.10
C ASP A 220 -14.52 -3.23 26.31
N LYS A 221 -14.05 -1.99 26.38
CA LYS A 221 -14.63 -0.81 25.71
C LYS A 221 -13.70 -0.20 24.66
N GLY A 222 -12.48 -0.71 24.48
CA GLY A 222 -11.46 -0.21 23.56
C GLY A 222 -10.35 0.57 24.26
N MET A 223 -9.66 1.45 23.53
CA MET A 223 -8.49 2.20 24.01
C MET A 223 -8.76 2.94 25.31
N LYS A 224 -7.87 2.75 26.31
CA LYS A 224 -7.96 3.41 27.63
C LYS A 224 -7.54 4.87 27.56
N VAL A 225 -8.49 5.78 27.75
CA VAL A 225 -8.24 7.23 27.62
C VAL A 225 -7.30 7.78 28.71
N ASP A 226 -7.29 7.16 29.89
CA ASP A 226 -6.39 7.58 30.97
C ASP A 226 -4.93 7.34 30.63
N GLU A 227 -4.62 6.23 29.95
CA GLU A 227 -3.27 5.94 29.48
C GLU A 227 -2.79 6.94 28.42
N LEU A 228 -3.69 7.51 27.59
CA LEU A 228 -3.34 8.58 26.65
C LEU A 228 -2.78 9.81 27.38
N ARG A 229 -3.39 10.17 28.52
CA ARG A 229 -2.92 11.30 29.34
C ARG A 229 -1.61 10.98 30.03
N MET A 230 -1.51 9.79 30.67
CA MET A 230 -0.31 9.38 31.40
C MET A 230 0.93 9.27 30.53
N LYS A 231 0.74 8.94 29.25
CA LYS A 231 1.82 8.74 28.27
C LYS A 231 2.06 9.97 27.39
N ASP A 232 1.42 11.10 27.66
CA ASP A 232 1.52 12.35 26.88
C ASP A 232 1.29 12.14 25.38
N ILE A 233 0.25 11.36 25.02
CA ILE A 233 -0.09 11.10 23.63
C ILE A 233 -0.75 12.33 23.01
N ASN A 234 -0.33 12.66 21.78
CA ASN A 234 -0.94 13.74 20.99
C ASN A 234 -1.96 13.18 20.00
N VAL A 235 -1.73 12.01 19.42
CA VAL A 235 -2.61 11.42 18.41
C VAL A 235 -2.98 9.99 18.81
N ALA A 236 -4.26 9.75 19.06
CA ALA A 236 -4.79 8.41 19.30
C ALA A 236 -5.18 7.74 17.99
N HIS A 237 -4.58 6.59 17.67
CA HIS A 237 -4.90 5.80 16.47
C HIS A 237 -5.79 4.62 16.89
N VAL A 238 -7.03 4.61 16.45
CA VAL A 238 -8.06 3.64 16.87
C VAL A 238 -8.85 3.07 15.69
N SER A 239 -9.31 1.82 15.83
CA SER A 239 -10.25 1.17 14.91
C SER A 239 -11.57 0.88 15.66
N PRO A 240 -12.48 1.86 15.79
CA PRO A 240 -13.59 1.80 16.73
C PRO A 240 -14.77 0.92 16.32
N GLU A 241 -14.89 0.61 15.02
CA GLU A 241 -16.00 -0.20 14.48
C GLU A 241 -15.76 -1.69 14.59
N HIS A 242 -14.50 -2.08 14.38
CA HIS A 242 -14.08 -3.46 14.39
C HIS A 242 -12.59 -3.50 14.69
N HIS A 243 -12.26 -3.46 15.97
CA HIS A 243 -10.88 -3.44 16.43
C HIS A 243 -10.10 -4.67 15.96
N PHE A 244 -9.02 -4.45 15.24
CA PHE A 244 -8.14 -5.56 14.84
C PHE A 244 -6.99 -5.75 15.85
N PRO A 245 -6.75 -7.00 16.32
CA PRO A 245 -7.36 -8.25 15.86
C PRO A 245 -8.53 -8.75 16.73
N ILE A 246 -8.91 -8.07 17.79
CA ILE A 246 -9.86 -8.61 18.79
C ILE A 246 -11.32 -8.61 18.28
N GLY A 247 -11.68 -7.78 17.33
CA GLY A 247 -13.06 -7.67 16.82
C GLY A 247 -13.98 -6.81 17.70
N LEU A 248 -13.46 -6.14 18.73
CA LEU A 248 -14.22 -5.31 19.65
C LEU A 248 -14.86 -4.11 18.93
N VAL A 249 -16.12 -3.83 19.24
CA VAL A 249 -16.82 -2.62 18.84
C VAL A 249 -16.78 -1.60 19.98
N MET A 250 -16.18 -0.44 19.75
CA MET A 250 -16.07 0.61 20.75
C MET A 250 -17.44 1.24 21.06
N PRO A 251 -17.92 1.21 22.32
CA PRO A 251 -19.21 1.77 22.68
C PRO A 251 -19.19 3.29 22.65
N VAL A 252 -20.39 3.89 22.52
CA VAL A 252 -20.57 5.34 22.39
C VAL A 252 -19.91 6.12 23.55
N ALA A 253 -19.96 5.60 24.75
CA ALA A 253 -19.35 6.25 25.92
C ALA A 253 -17.82 6.43 25.72
N ARG A 254 -17.10 5.39 25.30
CA ARG A 254 -15.66 5.45 25.07
C ARG A 254 -15.32 6.38 23.89
N ARG A 255 -16.14 6.37 22.80
CA ARG A 255 -16.00 7.32 21.69
C ARG A 255 -16.10 8.77 22.17
N GLN A 256 -17.04 9.04 23.09
CA GLN A 256 -17.19 10.38 23.69
C GLN A 256 -16.03 10.74 24.61
N GLU A 257 -15.48 9.79 25.38
CA GLU A 257 -14.29 10.00 26.21
C GLU A 257 -13.07 10.39 25.33
N LEU A 258 -12.87 9.72 24.19
CA LEU A 258 -11.81 10.06 23.24
C LEU A 258 -12.01 11.45 22.63
N LEU A 259 -13.23 11.79 22.21
CA LEU A 259 -13.56 13.13 21.69
C LEU A 259 -13.28 14.22 22.73
N ASN A 260 -13.68 13.99 23.98
CA ASN A 260 -13.42 14.92 25.08
C ASN A 260 -11.91 15.06 25.35
N TRP A 261 -11.17 13.95 25.28
CA TRP A 261 -9.70 13.98 25.42
C TRP A 261 -9.03 14.78 24.29
N ALA A 262 -9.46 14.60 23.06
CA ALA A 262 -8.91 15.33 21.92
C ALA A 262 -9.27 16.82 21.94
N ALA A 263 -10.47 17.16 22.42
CA ALA A 263 -10.94 18.54 22.55
C ALA A 263 -10.27 19.31 23.70
N ALA A 264 -9.76 18.61 24.72
CA ALA A 264 -9.22 19.23 25.94
C ALA A 264 -7.94 20.05 25.71
N GLU A 265 -7.14 19.68 24.69
CA GLU A 265 -5.87 20.38 24.40
C GLU A 265 -5.68 20.61 22.90
N PRO A 266 -5.10 21.76 22.51
CA PRO A 266 -4.68 22.01 21.15
C PRO A 266 -3.64 20.97 20.68
N GLY A 267 -3.68 20.56 19.40
CA GLY A 267 -2.71 19.62 18.84
C GLY A 267 -3.03 18.14 19.07
N ARG A 268 -4.05 17.82 19.88
CA ARG A 268 -4.56 16.45 19.99
C ARG A 268 -5.49 16.10 18.84
N TYR A 269 -5.33 14.89 18.28
CA TYR A 269 -6.18 14.35 17.23
C TYR A 269 -6.50 12.88 17.49
N ILE A 270 -7.53 12.38 16.80
CA ILE A 270 -7.90 10.97 16.74
C ILE A 270 -7.80 10.55 15.28
N ILE A 271 -7.03 9.50 14.97
CA ILE A 271 -7.11 8.80 13.71
C ILE A 271 -8.14 7.69 13.89
N GLU A 272 -9.24 7.80 13.17
CA GLU A 272 -10.26 6.76 13.05
C GLU A 272 -9.96 5.94 11.81
N ASP A 273 -9.31 4.78 11.98
CA ASP A 273 -9.00 3.84 10.91
C ASP A 273 -10.15 2.86 10.72
N ASP A 274 -10.93 3.10 9.69
CA ASP A 274 -12.20 2.43 9.41
C ASP A 274 -12.07 1.49 8.21
N PHE A 275 -11.21 0.47 8.34
CA PHE A 275 -10.75 -0.36 7.21
C PHE A 275 -11.75 -1.41 6.71
N ASP A 276 -12.78 -1.79 7.50
CA ASP A 276 -13.73 -2.85 7.16
C ASP A 276 -15.15 -2.63 7.67
N CYS A 277 -15.54 -1.40 7.93
CA CYS A 277 -16.86 -1.00 8.47
C CYS A 277 -18.05 -1.50 7.64
N GLU A 278 -17.84 -1.70 6.35
CA GLU A 278 -18.86 -2.22 5.44
C GLU A 278 -19.21 -3.70 5.72
N PHE A 279 -18.33 -4.46 6.37
CA PHE A 279 -18.51 -5.88 6.69
C PHE A 279 -19.22 -6.14 8.02
N ARG A 280 -20.15 -5.27 8.40
CA ARG A 280 -21.01 -5.53 9.54
C ARG A 280 -22.07 -6.57 9.18
N MET A 281 -22.03 -7.72 9.87
CA MET A 281 -22.90 -8.87 9.55
C MET A 281 -24.30 -8.73 10.13
N GLN A 282 -24.45 -7.96 11.22
CA GLN A 282 -25.73 -7.76 11.91
C GLN A 282 -25.98 -6.28 12.21
N GLY A 283 -27.26 -5.87 12.18
CA GLY A 283 -27.68 -4.52 12.52
C GLY A 283 -27.40 -3.47 11.43
N LYS A 284 -27.55 -2.21 11.81
CA LYS A 284 -27.24 -1.05 10.96
C LYS A 284 -25.77 -0.66 11.11
N PRO A 285 -25.18 0.04 10.12
CA PRO A 285 -23.87 0.67 10.29
C PRO A 285 -23.83 1.54 11.56
N ILE A 286 -22.72 1.45 12.29
CA ILE A 286 -22.53 2.28 13.49
C ILE A 286 -22.04 3.66 13.02
N PRO A 287 -22.56 4.78 13.57
CA PRO A 287 -22.03 6.09 13.26
C PRO A 287 -20.54 6.20 13.65
N SER A 288 -19.72 6.79 12.80
CA SER A 288 -18.29 7.00 13.06
C SER A 288 -18.04 7.92 14.28
N ILE A 289 -16.82 7.94 14.82
CA ILE A 289 -16.41 8.95 15.81
C ILE A 289 -16.50 10.34 15.17
N GLN A 290 -16.04 10.45 13.92
CA GLN A 290 -16.07 11.70 13.15
C GLN A 290 -17.48 12.30 13.06
N SER A 291 -18.53 11.48 12.91
CA SER A 291 -19.91 11.97 12.85
C SER A 291 -20.40 12.72 14.10
N ARG A 292 -19.69 12.57 15.21
CA ARG A 292 -19.96 13.22 16.50
C ARG A 292 -18.95 14.29 16.88
N ASP A 293 -17.92 14.47 16.06
CA ASP A 293 -16.84 15.42 16.31
C ASP A 293 -17.29 16.86 16.05
N ARG A 294 -17.50 17.62 17.13
CA ARG A 294 -17.82 19.04 17.10
C ARG A 294 -16.58 19.94 17.25
N SER A 295 -15.43 19.35 17.55
CA SER A 295 -14.18 20.06 17.82
C SER A 295 -13.18 20.00 16.66
N HIS A 296 -13.53 19.32 15.58
CA HIS A 296 -12.68 19.13 14.39
C HIS A 296 -11.32 18.52 14.77
N ARG A 297 -11.36 17.35 15.46
CA ARG A 297 -10.19 16.62 15.94
C ARG A 297 -10.04 15.22 15.38
N VAL A 298 -11.02 14.75 14.60
CA VAL A 298 -10.99 13.39 14.03
C VAL A 298 -10.50 13.43 12.58
N ILE A 299 -9.47 12.65 12.31
CA ILE A 299 -8.95 12.33 11.01
C ILE A 299 -9.54 10.96 10.67
N TYR A 300 -10.44 10.90 9.68
CA TYR A 300 -11.06 9.65 9.27
C TYR A 300 -10.29 9.05 8.09
N MET A 301 -10.05 7.74 8.13
CA MET A 301 -9.35 7.02 7.07
C MET A 301 -10.12 5.76 6.66
N ASN A 302 -10.17 5.49 5.37
CA ASN A 302 -10.76 4.27 4.83
C ASN A 302 -10.10 3.87 3.49
N THR A 303 -10.39 2.67 3.01
CA THR A 303 -9.83 2.11 1.77
C THR A 303 -10.83 1.24 1.02
N PHE A 304 -10.81 1.33 -0.31
CA PHE A 304 -11.56 0.40 -1.16
C PHE A 304 -10.89 -0.95 -1.36
N SER A 305 -9.67 -1.15 -0.81
CA SER A 305 -8.92 -2.40 -0.96
C SER A 305 -9.64 -3.62 -0.37
N LYS A 306 -10.45 -3.41 0.69
CA LYS A 306 -11.22 -4.48 1.36
C LYS A 306 -12.61 -4.69 0.75
N THR A 307 -13.14 -3.68 0.10
CA THR A 307 -14.50 -3.72 -0.45
C THR A 307 -14.52 -4.00 -1.95
N MET A 308 -13.44 -3.66 -2.65
CA MET A 308 -13.26 -3.94 -4.07
C MET A 308 -12.20 -5.01 -4.29
N VAL A 309 -10.97 -4.63 -4.54
CA VAL A 309 -9.81 -5.54 -4.65
C VAL A 309 -8.53 -4.84 -4.15
N PRO A 310 -7.59 -5.58 -3.56
CA PRO A 310 -6.34 -5.00 -3.06
C PRO A 310 -5.52 -4.26 -4.12
N SER A 311 -5.56 -4.73 -5.37
CA SER A 311 -4.80 -4.16 -6.50
C SER A 311 -5.30 -2.79 -6.97
N LEU A 312 -6.53 -2.40 -6.63
CA LEU A 312 -7.09 -1.09 -6.98
C LEU A 312 -6.37 0.06 -6.27
N ARG A 313 -5.83 -0.19 -5.09
CA ARG A 313 -5.00 0.75 -4.32
C ARG A 313 -5.62 2.14 -4.14
N ILE A 314 -6.91 2.25 -3.96
CA ILE A 314 -7.58 3.51 -3.65
C ILE A 314 -7.92 3.53 -2.16
N GLY A 315 -7.36 4.50 -1.44
CA GLY A 315 -7.74 4.87 -0.10
C GLY A 315 -8.06 6.35 -0.04
N TYR A 316 -8.66 6.79 1.04
CA TYR A 316 -8.93 8.20 1.27
C TYR A 316 -8.85 8.54 2.76
N MET A 317 -8.57 9.81 3.04
CA MET A 317 -8.66 10.39 4.37
C MET A 317 -9.51 11.66 4.33
N VAL A 318 -10.25 11.90 5.41
CA VAL A 318 -11.00 13.13 5.65
C VAL A 318 -10.27 13.90 6.72
N LEU A 319 -9.79 15.09 6.37
CA LEU A 319 -9.03 15.94 7.28
C LEU A 319 -9.93 16.99 7.94
N PRO A 320 -9.74 17.28 9.24
CA PRO A 320 -10.30 18.46 9.87
C PRO A 320 -9.80 19.72 9.16
N GLU A 321 -10.62 20.80 9.21
CA GLU A 321 -10.37 22.06 8.50
C GLU A 321 -8.94 22.60 8.66
N LYS A 322 -8.44 22.73 9.87
CA LYS A 322 -7.08 23.22 10.13
C LYS A 322 -5.96 22.36 9.53
N LEU A 323 -6.16 21.04 9.53
CA LEU A 323 -5.21 20.13 8.89
C LEU A 323 -5.33 20.18 7.36
N MET A 324 -6.52 20.39 6.81
CA MET A 324 -6.71 20.55 5.38
C MET A 324 -6.07 21.85 4.88
N GLU A 325 -6.23 22.97 5.60
CA GLU A 325 -5.54 24.23 5.32
C GLU A 325 -4.01 24.05 5.33
N LYS A 326 -3.49 23.37 6.35
CA LYS A 326 -2.06 23.04 6.43
C LYS A 326 -1.62 22.16 5.26
N TYR A 327 -2.41 21.15 4.90
CA TYR A 327 -2.12 20.26 3.78
C TYR A 327 -2.05 21.05 2.46
N ILE A 328 -3.02 21.91 2.20
CA ILE A 328 -3.05 22.77 1.01
C ILE A 328 -1.83 23.68 0.96
N SER A 329 -1.47 24.31 2.07
CA SER A 329 -0.36 25.28 2.10
C SER A 329 1.03 24.62 2.00
N THR A 330 1.18 23.37 2.46
CA THR A 330 2.49 22.72 2.57
C THR A 330 2.71 21.55 1.62
N MET A 331 1.62 20.91 1.11
CA MET A 331 1.69 19.64 0.35
C MET A 331 1.00 19.68 -1.01
N ASN A 332 0.46 20.81 -1.44
CA ASN A 332 -0.25 20.94 -2.73
C ASN A 332 0.64 20.72 -3.97
N PHE A 333 1.96 20.73 -3.79
CA PHE A 333 2.93 20.48 -4.87
C PHE A 333 3.08 18.97 -5.22
N TYR A 334 2.59 18.08 -4.38
CA TYR A 334 2.57 16.66 -4.67
C TYR A 334 1.47 16.31 -5.68
N SER A 335 1.75 15.39 -6.59
CA SER A 335 0.71 14.81 -7.44
C SER A 335 -0.05 13.71 -6.71
N CYS A 336 -1.34 13.56 -6.99
CA CYS A 336 -2.09 12.40 -6.52
C CYS A 336 -1.52 11.12 -7.13
N THR A 337 -1.37 10.09 -6.29
CA THR A 337 -0.74 8.81 -6.67
C THR A 337 -1.70 7.81 -7.30
N VAL A 338 -2.99 8.08 -7.30
CA VAL A 338 -4.01 7.24 -7.92
C VAL A 338 -4.30 7.74 -9.33
N SER A 339 -4.34 6.83 -10.28
CA SER A 339 -4.64 7.13 -11.68
C SER A 339 -6.01 7.80 -11.84
N GLY A 340 -6.11 8.83 -12.67
CA GLY A 340 -7.38 9.48 -13.02
C GLY A 340 -8.40 8.51 -13.62
N PHE A 341 -7.94 7.55 -14.42
CA PHE A 341 -8.81 6.52 -15.01
C PHE A 341 -9.56 5.72 -13.93
N GLU A 342 -8.85 5.30 -12.89
CA GLU A 342 -9.43 4.53 -11.79
C GLU A 342 -10.30 5.40 -10.89
N GLN A 343 -9.92 6.66 -10.68
CA GLN A 343 -10.70 7.59 -9.87
C GLN A 343 -12.05 7.92 -10.50
N TYR A 344 -12.09 8.26 -11.80
CA TYR A 344 -13.36 8.51 -12.50
C TYR A 344 -14.23 7.26 -12.58
N ALA A 345 -13.63 6.08 -12.82
CA ALA A 345 -14.38 4.82 -12.81
C ALA A 345 -14.96 4.52 -11.43
N MET A 346 -14.21 4.73 -10.35
CA MET A 346 -14.70 4.51 -8.98
C MET A 346 -15.79 5.50 -8.61
N ALA A 347 -15.66 6.77 -9.00
CA ALA A 347 -16.72 7.77 -8.83
C ALA A 347 -18.02 7.31 -9.49
N ALA A 348 -17.97 6.97 -10.78
CA ALA A 348 -19.15 6.47 -11.50
C ALA A 348 -19.71 5.16 -10.92
N PHE A 349 -18.85 4.29 -10.39
CA PHE A 349 -19.27 3.05 -9.74
C PHE A 349 -20.07 3.32 -8.45
N ILE A 350 -19.68 4.32 -7.66
CA ILE A 350 -20.39 4.77 -6.46
C ILE A 350 -21.69 5.48 -6.88
N GLU A 351 -21.63 6.51 -7.72
CA GLU A 351 -22.76 7.35 -8.12
C GLU A 351 -23.91 6.55 -8.74
N LYS A 352 -23.60 5.54 -9.57
CA LYS A 352 -24.58 4.64 -10.18
C LYS A 352 -25.13 3.58 -9.21
N GLY A 353 -24.72 3.62 -7.93
CA GLY A 353 -25.16 2.70 -6.87
C GLY A 353 -24.67 1.25 -7.10
N TYR A 354 -23.61 1.06 -7.91
CA TYR A 354 -23.02 -0.27 -8.08
C TYR A 354 -22.23 -0.69 -6.84
N PHE A 355 -21.60 0.27 -6.16
CA PHE A 355 -20.82 0.03 -4.95
C PHE A 355 -21.70 -0.53 -3.83
N GLU A 356 -22.79 0.11 -3.49
CA GLU A 356 -23.70 -0.33 -2.43
C GLU A 356 -24.30 -1.72 -2.73
N ARG A 357 -24.66 -1.96 -4.00
CA ARG A 357 -25.16 -3.29 -4.41
C ARG A 357 -24.07 -4.36 -4.27
N HIS A 358 -22.83 -4.00 -4.59
CA HIS A 358 -21.69 -4.89 -4.43
C HIS A 358 -21.43 -5.20 -2.95
N ILE A 359 -21.35 -4.18 -2.07
CA ILE A 359 -21.21 -4.35 -0.62
C ILE A 359 -22.30 -5.26 -0.06
N LYS A 360 -23.55 -5.02 -0.40
CA LYS A 360 -24.66 -5.87 0.07
C LYS A 360 -24.50 -7.34 -0.33
N ARG A 361 -24.00 -7.63 -1.54
CA ARG A 361 -23.72 -9.00 -1.99
C ARG A 361 -22.56 -9.62 -1.21
N LEU A 362 -21.49 -8.85 -0.96
CA LEU A 362 -20.34 -9.30 -0.19
C LEU A 362 -20.73 -9.62 1.26
N VAL A 363 -21.44 -8.72 1.94
CA VAL A 363 -21.91 -8.92 3.32
C VAL A 363 -22.76 -10.18 3.43
N ASN A 364 -23.73 -10.38 2.52
CA ASN A 364 -24.58 -11.58 2.52
C ASN A 364 -23.74 -12.87 2.27
N HIS A 365 -22.78 -12.80 1.36
CA HIS A 365 -21.88 -13.93 1.09
C HIS A 365 -21.05 -14.28 2.31
N TYR A 366 -20.35 -13.30 2.92
CA TYR A 366 -19.49 -13.55 4.08
C TYR A 366 -20.27 -13.94 5.32
N ARG A 367 -21.50 -13.43 5.51
CA ARG A 367 -22.39 -13.87 6.59
C ARG A 367 -22.67 -15.37 6.51
N GLY A 368 -23.18 -15.86 5.37
CA GLY A 368 -23.46 -17.28 5.20
C GLY A 368 -22.23 -18.16 5.29
N ARG A 369 -21.08 -17.66 4.79
CA ARG A 369 -19.80 -18.35 4.88
C ARG A 369 -19.32 -18.47 6.33
N ARG A 370 -19.34 -17.37 7.08
CA ARG A 370 -18.98 -17.37 8.51
C ARG A 370 -19.84 -18.34 9.31
N GLU A 371 -21.16 -18.29 9.16
CA GLU A 371 -22.08 -19.19 9.84
C GLU A 371 -21.73 -20.67 9.59
N LYS A 372 -21.42 -20.99 8.32
CA LYS A 372 -21.00 -22.34 7.95
C LYS A 372 -19.68 -22.74 8.58
N ILE A 373 -18.67 -21.87 8.51
CA ILE A 373 -17.34 -22.13 9.07
C ILE A 373 -17.40 -22.31 10.58
N CYS A 374 -18.04 -21.39 11.30
CA CYS A 374 -18.19 -21.49 12.74
C CYS A 374 -18.97 -22.75 13.16
N ARG A 375 -19.99 -23.15 12.39
CA ARG A 375 -20.72 -24.40 12.61
C ARG A 375 -19.78 -25.61 12.48
N MET A 376 -18.97 -25.68 11.42
CA MET A 376 -18.05 -26.81 11.22
C MET A 376 -17.02 -26.93 12.34
N PHE A 377 -16.49 -25.82 12.87
CA PHE A 377 -15.62 -25.85 14.05
C PHE A 377 -16.36 -26.34 15.30
N ARG A 378 -17.60 -25.88 15.53
CA ARG A 378 -18.42 -26.30 16.69
C ARG A 378 -18.86 -27.75 16.63
N GLU A 379 -19.01 -28.31 15.44
CA GLU A 379 -19.36 -29.72 15.19
C GLU A 379 -18.15 -30.66 15.15
N SER A 380 -16.94 -30.10 15.07
CA SER A 380 -15.69 -30.88 15.10
C SER A 380 -15.30 -31.27 16.54
N ARG A 381 -14.36 -32.20 16.66
CA ARG A 381 -13.78 -32.61 17.96
C ARG A 381 -13.04 -31.45 18.66
N LEU A 382 -12.62 -30.46 17.92
CA LEU A 382 -12.00 -29.25 18.50
C LEU A 382 -12.93 -28.49 19.45
N SER A 383 -14.24 -28.66 19.34
CA SER A 383 -15.21 -28.00 20.23
C SER A 383 -15.04 -28.37 21.70
N GLU A 384 -14.42 -29.54 22.01
CA GLU A 384 -14.14 -29.99 23.38
C GLU A 384 -13.06 -29.14 24.07
N ILE A 385 -12.11 -28.61 23.26
CA ILE A 385 -10.93 -27.88 23.74
C ILE A 385 -10.85 -26.43 23.23
N SER A 386 -11.79 -26.01 22.40
CA SER A 386 -11.72 -24.65 21.81
C SER A 386 -13.02 -23.86 21.96
N THR A 387 -12.88 -22.55 21.91
CA THR A 387 -14.00 -21.59 21.95
C THR A 387 -13.82 -20.53 20.88
N ILE A 388 -14.89 -20.22 20.13
CA ILE A 388 -14.91 -19.16 19.12
C ILE A 388 -15.38 -17.87 19.78
N TYR A 389 -14.64 -16.79 19.53
CA TYR A 389 -14.96 -15.43 19.98
C TYR A 389 -15.03 -14.45 18.81
N GLN A 390 -15.80 -13.36 18.97
CA GLN A 390 -15.82 -12.22 18.07
C GLN A 390 -16.17 -12.61 16.62
N ASP A 391 -17.21 -13.41 16.47
CA ASP A 391 -17.68 -13.86 15.16
C ASP A 391 -18.82 -13.00 14.56
N ASP A 392 -19.04 -11.76 15.05
CA ASP A 392 -20.17 -10.92 14.66
C ASP A 392 -19.90 -9.95 13.52
N ALA A 393 -18.63 -9.63 13.23
CA ALA A 393 -18.24 -8.66 12.22
C ALA A 393 -16.94 -9.05 11.50
N GLY A 394 -16.64 -8.37 10.39
CA GLY A 394 -15.39 -8.54 9.64
C GLY A 394 -15.26 -9.89 8.93
N THR A 395 -14.03 -10.23 8.57
CA THR A 395 -13.66 -11.43 7.80
C THR A 395 -12.75 -12.38 8.56
N HIS A 396 -12.66 -12.24 9.89
CA HIS A 396 -11.93 -13.12 10.78
C HIS A 396 -12.74 -13.38 12.06
N PHE A 397 -12.33 -14.40 12.81
CA PHE A 397 -12.76 -14.67 14.19
C PHE A 397 -11.57 -15.15 15.01
N LEU A 398 -11.73 -15.17 16.32
CA LEU A 398 -10.74 -15.70 17.25
C LEU A 398 -11.12 -17.12 17.67
N LEU A 399 -10.16 -18.04 17.59
CA LEU A 399 -10.29 -19.41 18.10
C LEU A 399 -9.34 -19.59 19.27
N HIS A 400 -9.85 -19.65 20.49
CA HIS A 400 -9.05 -19.97 21.65
C HIS A 400 -8.98 -21.49 21.80
N VAL A 401 -7.81 -22.05 21.82
CA VAL A 401 -7.54 -23.50 21.99
C VAL A 401 -6.85 -23.70 23.32
N LYS A 402 -7.42 -24.56 24.15
CA LYS A 402 -6.81 -24.99 25.43
C LYS A 402 -5.69 -25.99 25.12
N THR A 403 -4.46 -25.56 25.20
CA THR A 403 -3.27 -26.35 24.87
C THR A 403 -2.10 -25.98 25.77
N SER A 404 -1.17 -26.94 25.95
CA SER A 404 0.12 -26.68 26.62
C SER A 404 1.21 -26.21 25.66
N LEU A 405 0.96 -26.25 24.35
CA LEU A 405 1.91 -25.79 23.34
C LEU A 405 2.02 -24.25 23.39
N SER A 406 3.23 -23.73 23.38
CA SER A 406 3.45 -22.28 23.21
C SER A 406 2.99 -21.82 21.84
N ASP A 407 2.69 -20.52 21.67
CA ASP A 407 2.24 -19.95 20.39
C ASP A 407 3.27 -20.17 19.27
N VAL A 408 4.57 -20.23 19.60
CA VAL A 408 5.65 -20.55 18.65
C VAL A 408 5.54 -22.01 18.20
N GLU A 409 5.32 -22.95 19.12
CA GLU A 409 5.14 -24.36 18.81
C GLU A 409 3.86 -24.59 18.00
N ILE A 410 2.77 -23.91 18.34
CA ILE A 410 1.52 -23.93 17.57
C ILE A 410 1.79 -23.53 16.11
N LYS A 411 2.41 -22.39 15.90
CA LYS A 411 2.72 -21.90 14.55
C LYS A 411 3.60 -22.86 13.77
N TRP A 412 4.62 -23.41 14.44
CA TRP A 412 5.50 -24.38 13.81
C TRP A 412 4.75 -25.64 13.39
N ALA A 413 3.96 -26.24 14.29
CA ALA A 413 3.19 -27.44 14.03
C ALA A 413 2.17 -27.24 12.90
N VAL A 414 1.45 -26.11 12.92
CA VAL A 414 0.46 -25.75 11.89
C VAL A 414 1.15 -25.52 10.54
N ARG A 415 2.33 -24.88 10.53
CA ARG A 415 3.12 -24.68 9.31
C ARG A 415 3.61 -26.00 8.70
N GLN A 416 3.96 -27.01 9.50
CA GLN A 416 4.32 -28.34 9.00
C GLN A 416 3.15 -29.04 8.26
N LYS A 417 1.92 -28.66 8.54
CA LYS A 417 0.72 -29.09 7.80
C LYS A 417 0.41 -28.21 6.56
N GLY A 418 1.32 -27.30 6.22
CA GLY A 418 1.14 -26.39 5.09
C GLY A 418 0.13 -25.27 5.35
N ILE A 419 -0.15 -24.91 6.60
CA ILE A 419 -1.11 -23.87 6.98
C ILE A 419 -0.36 -22.70 7.62
N LEU A 420 -0.67 -21.46 7.18
CA LEU A 420 -0.21 -20.25 7.84
C LEU A 420 -1.24 -19.72 8.81
N ILE A 421 -0.79 -19.35 10.02
CA ILE A 421 -1.64 -18.79 11.07
C ILE A 421 -0.89 -17.76 11.89
N ASN A 422 -1.62 -16.80 12.47
CA ASN A 422 -1.11 -15.91 13.50
C ASN A 422 -1.79 -16.15 14.83
N CYS A 423 -1.03 -16.04 15.92
CA CYS A 423 -1.54 -16.01 17.28
C CYS A 423 -1.81 -14.57 17.72
N LEU A 424 -2.81 -14.37 18.57
CA LEU A 424 -3.17 -13.04 19.07
C LEU A 424 -2.03 -12.37 19.85
N SER A 425 -1.22 -13.15 20.55
CA SER A 425 -0.01 -12.69 21.26
C SER A 425 0.99 -11.93 20.37
N GLU A 426 1.04 -12.23 19.06
CA GLU A 426 1.90 -11.55 18.12
C GLU A 426 1.51 -10.08 17.84
N TYR A 427 0.28 -9.73 18.17
CA TYR A 427 -0.24 -8.37 18.02
C TYR A 427 -0.08 -7.53 19.30
N CYS A 428 0.44 -8.15 20.39
CA CYS A 428 0.66 -7.49 21.66
C CYS A 428 2.04 -6.83 21.73
N PHE A 429 2.09 -5.61 22.24
CA PHE A 429 3.32 -4.89 22.57
C PHE A 429 3.77 -5.18 24.01
N ALA A 430 2.80 -5.50 24.87
CA ALA A 430 3.00 -5.92 26.24
C ALA A 430 1.95 -6.98 26.63
N ASP A 431 2.22 -7.74 27.70
CA ASP A 431 1.28 -8.70 28.30
C ASP A 431 0.81 -9.81 27.32
N ALA A 432 1.65 -10.23 26.40
CA ALA A 432 1.33 -11.21 25.36
C ALA A 432 0.81 -12.56 25.95
N ASP A 433 1.29 -12.95 27.13
CA ASP A 433 0.93 -14.19 27.80
C ASP A 433 -0.57 -14.30 28.13
N LYS A 434 -1.26 -13.15 28.29
CA LYS A 434 -2.71 -13.11 28.52
C LYS A 434 -3.52 -13.65 27.34
N TYR A 435 -2.94 -13.70 26.16
CA TYR A 435 -3.57 -14.06 24.89
C TYR A 435 -3.04 -15.35 24.30
N HIS A 436 -2.37 -16.17 25.14
CA HIS A 436 -1.86 -17.48 24.78
C HIS A 436 -2.95 -18.40 24.22
N GLY A 437 -2.63 -19.17 23.19
CA GLY A 437 -3.52 -20.15 22.57
C GLY A 437 -4.69 -19.55 21.79
N ILE A 438 -4.70 -18.23 21.53
CA ILE A 438 -5.75 -17.58 20.75
C ILE A 438 -5.25 -17.37 19.31
N LEU A 439 -5.92 -18.05 18.38
CA LEU A 439 -5.61 -18.03 16.96
C LEU A 439 -6.48 -17.02 16.23
N VAL A 440 -5.89 -16.22 15.33
CA VAL A 440 -6.62 -15.28 14.49
C VAL A 440 -6.91 -15.93 13.15
N ILE A 441 -8.16 -16.31 12.93
CA ILE A 441 -8.61 -17.09 11.76
C ILE A 441 -9.27 -16.18 10.74
N HIS A 442 -8.54 -15.83 9.68
CA HIS A 442 -9.13 -15.19 8.51
C HIS A 442 -9.78 -16.24 7.61
N TYR A 443 -11.06 -16.04 7.26
CA TYR A 443 -11.86 -17.01 6.52
C TYR A 443 -12.31 -16.55 5.14
N SER A 444 -11.94 -15.35 4.75
CA SER A 444 -12.46 -14.72 3.54
C SER A 444 -12.16 -15.51 2.25
N ASP A 445 -11.02 -16.19 2.18
CA ASP A 445 -10.60 -16.95 0.98
C ASP A 445 -10.70 -18.49 1.13
N MET A 446 -11.13 -18.99 2.29
CA MET A 446 -11.17 -20.42 2.59
C MET A 446 -12.41 -21.10 1.98
N ASP A 447 -12.27 -22.10 1.12
CA ASP A 447 -13.39 -22.94 0.69
C ASP A 447 -13.68 -24.09 1.66
N GLU A 448 -14.76 -24.82 1.45
CA GLU A 448 -15.19 -25.89 2.36
C GLU A 448 -14.24 -27.08 2.39
N ALA A 449 -13.63 -27.41 1.25
CA ALA A 449 -12.70 -28.53 1.17
C ALA A 449 -11.42 -28.19 1.96
N THR A 450 -10.87 -27.00 1.75
CA THR A 450 -9.74 -26.48 2.51
C THR A 450 -10.04 -26.38 4.01
N LEU A 451 -11.24 -25.93 4.38
CA LEU A 451 -11.66 -25.85 5.79
C LEU A 451 -11.66 -27.22 6.47
N LYS A 452 -12.14 -28.27 5.80
CA LYS A 452 -12.11 -29.65 6.35
C LYS A 452 -10.68 -30.10 6.61
N LEU A 453 -9.76 -29.80 5.71
CA LEU A 453 -8.34 -30.13 5.89
C LEU A 453 -7.71 -29.34 7.03
N VAL A 454 -8.06 -28.06 7.17
CA VAL A 454 -7.59 -27.21 8.29
C VAL A 454 -8.09 -27.76 9.62
N ILE A 455 -9.38 -28.11 9.73
CA ILE A 455 -9.96 -28.70 10.96
C ILE A 455 -9.27 -30.03 11.31
N ALA A 456 -9.09 -30.92 10.32
CA ALA A 456 -8.40 -32.17 10.52
C ALA A 456 -6.95 -32.01 11.00
N ALA A 457 -6.22 -31.05 10.40
CA ALA A 457 -4.87 -30.74 10.83
C ALA A 457 -4.82 -30.18 12.26
N PHE A 458 -5.79 -29.35 12.65
CA PHE A 458 -5.87 -28.81 14.00
C PHE A 458 -6.24 -29.92 15.01
N GLU A 459 -7.13 -30.85 14.65
CA GLU A 459 -7.43 -32.03 15.49
C GLU A 459 -6.18 -32.88 15.74
N GLU A 460 -5.35 -33.14 14.71
CA GLU A 460 -4.10 -33.90 14.88
C GLU A 460 -3.06 -33.16 15.77
N ILE A 461 -3.07 -31.86 15.81
CA ILE A 461 -2.09 -31.05 16.55
C ILE A 461 -2.52 -30.89 18.02
N PHE A 462 -3.81 -30.72 18.27
CA PHE A 462 -4.31 -30.25 19.56
C PHE A 462 -5.00 -31.37 20.38
N LEU A 463 -5.40 -32.48 19.76
CA LEU A 463 -6.03 -33.65 20.42
C LEU A 463 -5.11 -34.87 20.46
#